data_9c902e26bd1e6ac27235153941286c27
#
_entry.id   9c902e26bd1e6ac27235153941286c27
#
_cell.length_a   1.000
_cell.length_b   1.000
_cell.length_c   1.000
_cell.angle_alpha   90.00
_cell.angle_beta   90.00
_cell.angle_gamma   90.00
#
_symmetry.space_group_name_H-M   'P 1'
#
loop_
_entity.id
_entity.type
_entity.pdbx_description
1 polymer ?
#
loop_
_entity_poly.entity_id
_entity_poly.type
_entity_poly.pdbx_seq_one_letter_code
_entity_poly.pdbx_strand_id
1 'polypeptide(L)'
;EESDFDAETVSFAVSQDMFGDLMTLTLSYALGDDLVRRSDDESFERPLDRQIYGVGVTQILTKNLISTLNFETITDEGFLNNPYRSVRYFDLTSDVGYSFEPELYPNTRTSNALGIRARYFLPYRAAIEGEYRFFTDTWDIEGHTAALSYIHPWGDWTFTGKVRYHDQTGAHFYSDLFSRSEATNFRGRDKELSPLQSYTFKLQAAYEFLSDDGNDWGFLKRGKVTASINMLHVDYDEFSDLTALQP
;
A
#
# COMPACT_ATOMS: atom_id res chain seq x y z
N GLU A 1 6.19 19.48 -2.06
CA GLU A 1 5.59 19.72 -3.40
C GLU A 1 6.51 19.04 -4.40
N GLU A 2 6.03 18.01 -5.07
CA GLU A 2 6.72 17.40 -6.20
C GLU A 2 6.40 18.24 -7.43
N SER A 3 7.40 18.66 -8.17
CA SER A 3 7.23 19.55 -9.34
C SER A 3 6.79 18.80 -10.59
N ASP A 4 6.78 17.48 -10.55
CA ASP A 4 6.54 16.55 -11.66
C ASP A 4 5.25 15.73 -11.54
N PHE A 5 4.43 16.00 -10.53
CA PHE A 5 3.13 15.36 -10.35
C PHE A 5 2.13 16.31 -9.68
N ASP A 6 1.05 16.65 -10.39
CA ASP A 6 -0.09 17.37 -9.83
C ASP A 6 -1.25 16.40 -9.68
N ALA A 7 -1.85 16.33 -8.48
CA ALA A 7 -2.99 15.47 -8.20
C ALA A 7 -4.16 16.24 -7.62
N GLU A 8 -5.35 16.01 -8.17
CA GLU A 8 -6.61 16.51 -7.63
C GLU A 8 -7.54 15.31 -7.38
N THR A 9 -8.03 15.16 -6.15
CA THR A 9 -8.95 14.07 -5.81
C THR A 9 -10.18 14.59 -5.08
N VAL A 10 -11.35 14.18 -5.56
CA VAL A 10 -12.64 14.43 -4.91
C VAL A 10 -13.21 13.09 -4.42
N SER A 11 -13.62 13.02 -3.15
CA SER A 11 -14.15 11.78 -2.57
C SER A 11 -15.47 11.98 -1.84
N PHE A 12 -16.30 10.93 -1.88
CA PHE A 12 -17.58 10.85 -1.18
C PHE A 12 -17.65 9.53 -0.43
N ALA A 13 -18.20 9.57 0.79
CA ALA A 13 -18.47 8.35 1.56
C ALA A 13 -19.81 8.50 2.29
N VAL A 14 -20.53 7.40 2.38
CA VAL A 14 -21.77 7.27 3.15
C VAL A 14 -21.66 6.05 4.03
N SER A 15 -21.96 6.23 5.32
CA SER A 15 -22.00 5.15 6.30
C SER A 15 -23.37 5.04 6.92
N GLN A 16 -23.86 3.81 7.08
CA GLN A 16 -25.15 3.49 7.68
C GLN A 16 -24.99 2.43 8.75
N ASP A 17 -25.41 2.76 9.95
CA ASP A 17 -25.51 1.81 11.06
C ASP A 17 -26.82 1.04 10.98
N MET A 18 -26.75 -0.26 11.23
CA MET A 18 -27.85 -1.21 11.12
C MET A 18 -27.87 -2.18 12.30
N PHE A 19 -29.02 -2.82 12.52
CA PHE A 19 -29.23 -3.84 13.56
C PHE A 19 -28.89 -3.35 14.97
N GLY A 20 -29.27 -2.10 15.31
CA GLY A 20 -28.97 -1.50 16.62
C GLY A 20 -27.47 -1.27 16.83
N ASP A 21 -26.83 -0.72 15.83
CA ASP A 21 -25.39 -0.37 15.78
C ASP A 21 -24.44 -1.58 15.84
N LEU A 22 -24.96 -2.78 15.59
CA LEU A 22 -24.13 -3.99 15.51
C LEU A 22 -23.40 -4.14 14.18
N MET A 23 -23.86 -3.45 13.15
CA MET A 23 -23.25 -3.47 11.81
C MET A 23 -23.22 -2.07 11.22
N THR A 24 -22.08 -1.69 10.64
CA THR A 24 -21.92 -0.46 9.85
C THR A 24 -21.56 -0.83 8.43
N LEU A 25 -22.38 -0.39 7.46
CA LEU A 25 -22.08 -0.45 6.03
C LEU A 25 -21.52 0.91 5.59
N THR A 26 -20.38 0.90 4.90
CA THR A 26 -19.78 2.09 4.30
C THR A 26 -19.63 1.89 2.81
N LEU A 27 -20.09 2.88 2.04
CA LEU A 27 -19.86 2.98 0.60
C LEU A 27 -19.02 4.22 0.32
N SER A 28 -18.00 4.09 -0.50
CA SER A 28 -17.12 5.21 -0.87
C SER A 28 -16.87 5.23 -2.37
N TYR A 29 -16.68 6.44 -2.89
CA TYR A 29 -16.30 6.71 -4.25
C TYR A 29 -15.34 7.89 -4.30
N ALA A 30 -14.26 7.78 -5.08
CA ALA A 30 -13.35 8.90 -5.32
C ALA A 30 -13.01 8.99 -6.82
N LEU A 31 -12.80 10.23 -7.25
CA LEU A 31 -12.31 10.61 -8.57
C LEU A 31 -11.00 11.36 -8.41
N GLY A 32 -9.97 10.90 -9.11
CA GLY A 32 -8.69 11.59 -9.24
C GLY A 32 -8.51 12.04 -10.69
N ASP A 33 -8.04 13.27 -10.86
CA ASP A 33 -7.57 13.85 -12.12
C ASP A 33 -6.15 14.32 -11.88
N ASP A 34 -5.20 13.57 -12.39
CA ASP A 34 -3.79 13.75 -12.11
C ASP A 34 -3.04 14.13 -13.39
N LEU A 35 -1.98 14.90 -13.26
CA LEU A 35 -1.12 15.31 -14.37
C LEU A 35 0.32 14.94 -14.08
N VAL A 36 0.86 14.03 -14.89
CA VAL A 36 2.27 13.61 -14.82
C VAL A 36 3.12 14.55 -15.66
N ARG A 37 4.16 15.13 -15.05
CA ARG A 37 5.12 16.05 -15.67
C ARG A 37 6.54 15.52 -15.56
N ARG A 38 7.48 16.26 -16.13
CA ARG A 38 8.92 16.02 -16.00
C ARG A 38 9.62 17.29 -15.56
N SER A 39 10.54 17.16 -14.61
CA SER A 39 11.33 18.28 -14.12
C SER A 39 12.40 18.77 -15.13
N ASP A 40 12.77 17.93 -16.11
CA ASP A 40 13.75 18.20 -17.16
C ASP A 40 13.12 18.57 -18.51
N ASP A 41 11.77 18.50 -18.64
CA ASP A 41 11.01 18.83 -19.87
C ASP A 41 9.67 19.44 -19.49
N GLU A 42 9.57 20.77 -19.46
CA GLU A 42 8.36 21.51 -19.15
C GLU A 42 7.20 21.28 -20.16
N SER A 43 7.51 20.75 -21.35
CA SER A 43 6.49 20.41 -22.36
C SER A 43 5.87 19.03 -22.16
N PHE A 44 6.43 18.22 -21.26
CA PHE A 44 5.90 16.90 -20.97
C PHE A 44 4.76 16.99 -19.97
N GLU A 45 3.55 16.81 -20.47
CA GLU A 45 2.32 16.74 -19.68
C GLU A 45 1.49 15.55 -20.16
N ARG A 46 1.13 14.65 -19.23
CA ARG A 46 0.35 13.43 -19.51
C ARG A 46 -0.74 13.27 -18.46
N PRO A 47 -2.01 13.17 -18.87
CA PRO A 47 -3.13 12.96 -17.95
C PRO A 47 -3.16 11.53 -17.41
N LEU A 48 -3.70 11.41 -16.20
CA LEU A 48 -3.99 10.16 -15.52
C LEU A 48 -5.30 10.30 -14.75
N ASP A 49 -6.33 9.60 -15.20
CA ASP A 49 -7.64 9.54 -14.57
C ASP A 49 -7.70 8.34 -13.63
N ARG A 50 -8.25 8.53 -12.42
CA ARG A 50 -8.41 7.50 -11.40
C ARG A 50 -9.82 7.47 -10.87
N GLN A 51 -10.39 6.28 -10.72
CA GLN A 51 -11.65 6.06 -10.02
C GLN A 51 -11.46 4.99 -8.96
N ILE A 52 -11.97 5.25 -7.76
CA ILE A 52 -11.89 4.34 -6.62
C ILE A 52 -13.30 4.06 -6.11
N TYR A 53 -13.65 2.79 -6.02
CA TYR A 53 -14.91 2.30 -5.48
C TYR A 53 -14.61 1.47 -4.24
N GLY A 54 -15.26 1.78 -3.13
CA GLY A 54 -15.07 1.06 -1.87
C GLY A 54 -16.37 0.61 -1.22
N VAL A 55 -16.35 -0.61 -0.69
CA VAL A 55 -17.42 -1.16 0.15
C VAL A 55 -16.80 -1.71 1.42
N GLY A 56 -17.25 -1.24 2.57
CA GLY A 56 -16.83 -1.70 3.89
C GLY A 56 -17.99 -2.18 4.73
N VAL A 57 -17.83 -3.32 5.39
CA VAL A 57 -18.77 -3.84 6.38
C VAL A 57 -18.02 -4.09 7.66
N THR A 58 -18.38 -3.37 8.73
CA THR A 58 -17.89 -3.64 10.08
C THR A 58 -19.02 -4.23 10.89
N GLN A 59 -18.78 -5.35 11.56
CA GLN A 59 -19.78 -6.04 12.35
C GLN A 59 -19.26 -6.48 13.70
N ILE A 60 -20.03 -6.20 14.76
CA ILE A 60 -19.85 -6.76 16.09
C ILE A 60 -20.47 -8.14 16.10
N LEU A 61 -19.63 -9.19 15.97
CA LEU A 61 -20.08 -10.59 15.90
C LEU A 61 -20.43 -11.14 17.27
N THR A 62 -19.67 -10.76 18.29
CA THR A 62 -19.91 -11.09 19.71
C THR A 62 -19.46 -9.93 20.58
N LYS A 63 -19.75 -9.98 21.89
CA LYS A 63 -19.25 -8.98 22.85
C LYS A 63 -17.74 -8.79 22.87
N ASN A 64 -16.98 -9.75 22.34
CA ASN A 64 -15.51 -9.73 22.33
C ASN A 64 -14.91 -9.76 20.92
N LEU A 65 -15.71 -9.87 19.85
CA LEU A 65 -15.21 -10.02 18.47
C LEU A 65 -15.87 -9.01 17.55
N ILE A 66 -15.03 -8.18 16.94
CA ILE A 66 -15.40 -7.25 15.86
C ILE A 66 -14.67 -7.71 14.59
N SER A 67 -15.40 -7.76 13.48
CA SER A 67 -14.86 -8.07 12.16
C SER A 67 -15.14 -6.93 11.18
N THR A 68 -14.20 -6.68 10.27
CA THR A 68 -14.36 -5.74 9.16
C THR A 68 -14.01 -6.46 7.87
N LEU A 69 -14.87 -6.35 6.87
CA LEU A 69 -14.65 -6.79 5.49
C LEU A 69 -14.63 -5.55 4.61
N ASN A 70 -13.59 -5.41 3.76
CA ASN A 70 -13.46 -4.32 2.81
C ASN A 70 -13.22 -4.88 1.42
N PHE A 71 -13.92 -4.31 0.44
CA PHE A 71 -13.65 -4.52 -0.97
C PHE A 71 -13.39 -3.17 -1.63
N GLU A 72 -12.35 -3.11 -2.46
CA GLU A 72 -11.96 -1.91 -3.18
C GLU A 72 -11.64 -2.27 -4.63
N THR A 73 -12.13 -1.45 -5.56
CA THR A 73 -11.74 -1.49 -6.97
C THR A 73 -11.20 -0.13 -7.37
N ILE A 74 -10.03 -0.13 -8.00
CA ILE A 74 -9.38 1.07 -8.54
C ILE A 74 -9.25 0.88 -10.05
N THR A 75 -9.69 1.88 -10.82
CA THR A 75 -9.45 1.95 -12.27
C THR A 75 -8.60 3.17 -12.56
N ASP A 76 -7.46 2.95 -13.21
CA ASP A 76 -6.55 3.96 -13.69
C ASP A 76 -6.54 3.95 -15.21
N GLU A 77 -6.62 5.12 -15.85
CA GLU A 77 -6.52 5.31 -17.29
C GLU A 77 -5.67 6.53 -17.61
N GLY A 78 -4.67 6.36 -18.47
CA GLY A 78 -3.77 7.43 -18.88
C GLY A 78 -2.31 7.02 -18.83
N PHE A 79 -1.44 7.92 -18.40
CA PHE A 79 0.00 7.70 -18.34
C PHE A 79 0.40 7.07 -17.01
N LEU A 80 0.62 5.75 -17.00
CA LEU A 80 0.94 4.97 -15.81
C LEU A 80 2.44 4.67 -15.64
N ASN A 81 3.26 5.14 -16.56
CA ASN A 81 4.71 4.95 -16.52
C ASN A 81 5.37 5.96 -15.56
N ASN A 82 6.52 5.60 -15.01
CA ASN A 82 7.46 6.58 -14.50
C ASN A 82 8.27 7.16 -15.68
N PRO A 83 8.20 8.49 -15.97
CA PRO A 83 8.84 9.06 -17.15
C PRO A 83 10.38 9.08 -17.13
N TYR A 84 10.99 8.74 -15.99
CA TYR A 84 12.44 8.72 -15.78
C TYR A 84 13.04 7.32 -15.84
N ARG A 85 12.22 6.27 -15.88
CA ARG A 85 12.68 4.88 -15.82
C ARG A 85 12.90 4.28 -17.20
N SER A 86 13.81 3.31 -17.24
CA SER A 86 14.15 2.54 -18.44
C SER A 86 14.29 1.07 -18.12
N VAL A 87 13.95 0.23 -19.10
CA VAL A 87 14.31 -1.18 -19.11
C VAL A 87 15.64 -1.38 -19.78
N ARG A 88 16.30 -2.50 -19.50
CA ARG A 88 17.50 -2.92 -20.20
C ARG A 88 17.22 -4.12 -21.09
N TYR A 89 17.89 -4.16 -22.23
CA TYR A 89 17.81 -5.26 -23.18
C TYR A 89 19.20 -5.71 -23.60
N PHE A 90 19.30 -6.97 -23.98
CA PHE A 90 20.55 -7.57 -24.43
C PHE A 90 21.04 -6.94 -25.73
N ASP A 91 22.29 -6.45 -25.73
CA ASP A 91 22.91 -5.76 -26.88
C ASP A 91 24.37 -6.17 -27.00
N LEU A 92 24.67 -7.00 -28.03
CA LEU A 92 26.02 -7.47 -28.31
C LEU A 92 26.96 -6.39 -28.85
N THR A 93 26.41 -5.23 -29.25
CA THR A 93 27.20 -4.11 -29.78
C THR A 93 27.66 -3.16 -28.66
N SER A 94 27.08 -3.30 -27.47
CA SER A 94 27.47 -2.55 -26.29
C SER A 94 28.64 -3.22 -25.58
N ASP A 95 29.59 -2.42 -25.06
CA ASP A 95 30.76 -2.91 -24.31
C ASP A 95 30.38 -3.68 -23.03
N VAL A 96 29.20 -3.40 -22.47
CA VAL A 96 28.65 -4.04 -21.26
C VAL A 96 27.64 -5.17 -21.55
N GLY A 97 27.35 -5.44 -22.82
CA GLY A 97 26.43 -6.51 -23.25
C GLY A 97 24.95 -6.17 -23.16
N TYR A 98 24.57 -4.96 -22.77
CA TYR A 98 23.19 -4.47 -22.73
C TYR A 98 23.10 -2.98 -23.04
N SER A 99 21.91 -2.55 -23.45
CA SER A 99 21.52 -1.15 -23.66
C SER A 99 20.18 -0.85 -22.99
N PHE A 100 19.76 0.40 -23.00
CA PHE A 100 18.54 0.87 -22.33
C PHE A 100 17.52 1.41 -23.32
N GLU A 101 16.23 1.25 -23.00
CA GLU A 101 15.12 1.90 -23.68
C GLU A 101 14.05 2.30 -22.65
N PRO A 102 13.17 3.29 -22.94
CA PRO A 102 12.14 3.71 -22.01
C PRO A 102 11.19 2.56 -21.64
N GLU A 103 10.71 2.56 -20.39
CA GLU A 103 9.59 1.72 -19.98
C GLU A 103 8.33 2.06 -20.78
N LEU A 104 7.50 1.08 -21.02
CA LEU A 104 6.20 1.25 -21.67
C LEU A 104 5.17 0.31 -21.02
N TYR A 105 4.25 0.90 -20.27
CA TYR A 105 3.19 0.17 -19.57
C TYR A 105 1.88 0.23 -20.38
N PRO A 106 0.93 -0.69 -20.10
CA PRO A 106 -0.45 -0.48 -20.53
C PRO A 106 -0.98 0.84 -19.95
N ASN A 107 -1.78 1.56 -20.73
CA ASN A 107 -2.39 2.82 -20.33
C ASN A 107 -3.65 2.66 -19.49
N THR A 108 -4.01 1.45 -19.13
CA THR A 108 -5.12 1.14 -18.22
C THR A 108 -4.68 0.12 -17.19
N ARG A 109 -5.21 0.26 -15.97
CA ARG A 109 -5.06 -0.72 -14.90
C ARG A 109 -6.35 -0.79 -14.10
N THR A 110 -6.87 -1.99 -13.88
CA THR A 110 -7.96 -2.23 -12.93
C THR A 110 -7.43 -3.11 -11.82
N SER A 111 -7.48 -2.61 -10.58
CA SER A 111 -7.00 -3.30 -9.40
C SER A 111 -8.16 -3.62 -8.46
N ASN A 112 -8.18 -4.82 -7.90
CA ASN A 112 -9.18 -5.24 -6.93
C ASN A 112 -8.50 -5.71 -5.65
N ALA A 113 -9.05 -5.33 -4.51
CA ALA A 113 -8.56 -5.75 -3.21
C ALA A 113 -9.70 -6.19 -2.30
N LEU A 114 -9.55 -7.36 -1.70
CA LEU A 114 -10.45 -7.87 -0.67
C LEU A 114 -9.68 -8.02 0.63
N GLY A 115 -10.11 -7.33 1.68
CA GLY A 115 -9.48 -7.37 3.01
C GLY A 115 -10.45 -7.81 4.09
N ILE A 116 -9.99 -8.67 4.99
CA ILE A 116 -10.68 -9.03 6.23
C ILE A 116 -9.80 -8.72 7.41
N ARG A 117 -10.40 -8.13 8.45
CA ARG A 117 -9.78 -7.88 9.74
C ARG A 117 -10.71 -8.38 10.83
N ALA A 118 -10.15 -9.06 11.82
CA ALA A 118 -10.88 -9.50 12.99
C ALA A 118 -10.10 -9.15 14.26
N ARG A 119 -10.76 -8.50 15.21
CA ARG A 119 -10.18 -8.15 16.51
C ARG A 119 -10.95 -8.85 17.62
N TYR A 120 -10.22 -9.64 18.40
CA TYR A 120 -10.75 -10.36 19.55
C TYR A 120 -10.20 -9.78 20.86
N PHE A 121 -11.11 -9.38 21.76
CA PHE A 121 -10.79 -8.85 23.08
C PHE A 121 -10.64 -9.97 24.10
N LEU A 122 -9.48 -10.04 24.71
CA LEU A 122 -9.12 -11.02 25.73
C LEU A 122 -9.63 -10.61 27.13
N PRO A 123 -9.88 -11.56 28.05
CA PRO A 123 -10.46 -11.26 29.37
C PRO A 123 -9.62 -10.29 30.23
N TYR A 124 -8.31 -10.21 29.99
CA TYR A 124 -7.37 -9.35 30.72
C TYR A 124 -7.07 -8.02 30.00
N ARG A 125 -8.09 -7.48 29.30
CA ARG A 125 -8.08 -6.17 28.61
C ARG A 125 -7.12 -6.07 27.40
N ALA A 126 -6.45 -7.14 27.00
CA ALA A 126 -5.66 -7.16 25.78
C ALA A 126 -6.53 -7.46 24.55
N ALA A 127 -5.98 -7.29 23.36
CA ALA A 127 -6.63 -7.67 22.11
C ALA A 127 -5.64 -8.35 21.16
N ILE A 128 -6.14 -9.31 20.40
CA ILE A 128 -5.45 -9.90 19.25
C ILE A 128 -6.20 -9.45 18.00
N GLU A 129 -5.46 -9.01 16.98
CA GLU A 129 -6.03 -8.62 15.69
C GLU A 129 -5.34 -9.38 14.58
N GLY A 130 -6.12 -10.11 13.77
CA GLY A 130 -5.70 -10.75 12.55
C GLY A 130 -6.18 -9.97 11.34
N GLU A 131 -5.34 -9.84 10.32
CA GLU A 131 -5.65 -9.18 9.05
C GLU A 131 -5.20 -10.09 7.90
N TYR A 132 -6.02 -10.16 6.85
CA TYR A 132 -5.64 -10.75 5.58
C TYR A 132 -6.17 -9.89 4.44
N ARG A 133 -5.35 -9.66 3.39
CA ARG A 133 -5.73 -8.93 2.19
C ARG A 133 -5.26 -9.70 0.96
N PHE A 134 -6.17 -9.93 0.05
CA PHE A 134 -5.92 -10.40 -1.30
C PHE A 134 -6.00 -9.21 -2.27
N PHE A 135 -5.08 -9.16 -3.21
CA PHE A 135 -5.01 -8.16 -4.26
C PHE A 135 -4.83 -8.84 -5.61
N THR A 136 -5.47 -8.32 -6.66
CA THR A 136 -5.22 -8.72 -8.05
C THR A 136 -5.49 -7.56 -8.99
N ASP A 137 -4.82 -7.53 -10.13
CA ASP A 137 -5.01 -6.51 -11.14
C ASP A 137 -4.92 -7.04 -12.58
N THR A 138 -5.17 -6.16 -13.55
CA THR A 138 -5.11 -6.47 -14.99
C THR A 138 -3.69 -6.56 -15.54
N TRP A 139 -2.66 -6.33 -14.72
CA TRP A 139 -1.26 -6.54 -15.05
C TRP A 139 -0.75 -7.91 -14.59
N ASP A 140 -1.66 -8.80 -14.15
CA ASP A 140 -1.42 -10.14 -13.61
C ASP A 140 -0.66 -10.14 -12.28
N ILE A 141 -0.65 -9.01 -11.55
CA ILE A 141 -0.12 -9.00 -10.20
C ILE A 141 -1.18 -9.57 -9.25
N GLU A 142 -0.81 -10.62 -8.53
CA GLU A 142 -1.57 -11.17 -7.42
C GLU A 142 -0.75 -10.98 -6.15
N GLY A 143 -1.40 -10.49 -5.08
CA GLY A 143 -0.72 -10.19 -3.82
C GLY A 143 -1.50 -10.71 -2.61
N HIS A 144 -0.76 -11.31 -1.67
CA HIS A 144 -1.29 -11.82 -0.41
C HIS A 144 -0.61 -11.08 0.75
N THR A 145 -1.40 -10.52 1.64
CA THR A 145 -0.88 -9.88 2.84
C THR A 145 -1.55 -10.48 4.06
N ALA A 146 -0.77 -10.96 5.01
CA ALA A 146 -1.26 -11.42 6.31
C ALA A 146 -0.58 -10.64 7.43
N ALA A 147 -1.32 -10.28 8.48
CA ALA A 147 -0.75 -9.62 9.65
C ALA A 147 -1.40 -10.10 10.95
N LEU A 148 -0.62 -10.12 12.01
CA LEU A 148 -1.05 -10.42 13.37
C LEU A 148 -0.56 -9.33 14.30
N SER A 149 -1.46 -8.78 15.12
CA SER A 149 -1.14 -7.78 16.12
C SER A 149 -1.57 -8.24 17.51
N TYR A 150 -0.79 -7.90 18.52
CA TYR A 150 -1.13 -8.03 19.92
C TYR A 150 -1.08 -6.66 20.58
N ILE A 151 -2.17 -6.28 21.25
CA ILE A 151 -2.34 -4.97 21.89
C ILE A 151 -2.58 -5.21 23.38
N HIS A 152 -1.73 -4.64 24.22
CA HIS A 152 -1.79 -4.84 25.67
C HIS A 152 -1.76 -3.51 26.42
N PRO A 153 -2.90 -3.05 26.99
CA PRO A 153 -2.92 -1.92 27.92
C PRO A 153 -2.40 -2.36 29.29
N TRP A 154 -1.50 -1.56 29.86
CA TRP A 154 -0.93 -1.75 31.19
C TRP A 154 -0.83 -0.40 31.93
N GLY A 155 -1.76 -0.14 32.84
CA GLY A 155 -1.92 1.18 33.44
C GLY A 155 -2.19 2.23 32.37
N ASP A 156 -1.39 3.30 32.37
CA ASP A 156 -1.47 4.39 31.38
C ASP A 156 -0.70 4.08 30.08
N TRP A 157 -0.06 2.91 30.01
CA TRP A 157 0.67 2.45 28.83
C TRP A 157 -0.19 1.55 27.97
N THR A 158 0.00 1.65 26.65
CA THR A 158 -0.48 0.67 25.68
C THR A 158 0.68 0.20 24.83
N PHE A 159 0.98 -1.10 24.89
CA PHE A 159 2.00 -1.75 24.07
C PHE A 159 1.34 -2.44 22.88
N THR A 160 1.93 -2.30 21.71
CA THR A 160 1.48 -2.99 20.48
C THR A 160 2.65 -3.65 19.78
N GLY A 161 2.54 -4.96 19.54
CA GLY A 161 3.41 -5.70 18.65
C GLY A 161 2.65 -6.10 17.39
N LYS A 162 3.23 -5.94 16.19
CA LYS A 162 2.65 -6.39 14.92
C LYS A 162 3.71 -7.05 14.07
N VAL A 163 3.33 -8.19 13.45
CA VAL A 163 4.07 -8.83 12.37
C VAL A 163 3.21 -8.81 11.13
N ARG A 164 3.82 -8.56 9.96
CA ARG A 164 3.15 -8.56 8.66
C ARG A 164 4.05 -9.28 7.65
N TYR A 165 3.45 -10.15 6.88
CA TYR A 165 4.02 -10.80 5.71
C TYR A 165 3.24 -10.35 4.47
N HIS A 166 3.97 -10.12 3.38
CA HIS A 166 3.40 -9.83 2.07
C HIS A 166 4.19 -10.59 1.01
N ASP A 167 3.45 -11.14 0.06
CA ASP A 167 3.97 -11.85 -1.10
C ASP A 167 3.20 -11.37 -2.32
N GLN A 168 3.89 -11.15 -3.45
CA GLN A 168 3.25 -10.82 -4.71
C GLN A 168 3.95 -11.46 -5.91
N THR A 169 3.17 -11.73 -6.95
CA THR A 169 3.67 -12.11 -8.28
C THR A 169 4.15 -10.88 -9.04
N GLY A 170 4.90 -11.09 -10.15
CA GLY A 170 5.32 -10.00 -11.03
C GLY A 170 4.27 -9.65 -12.09
N ALA A 171 4.34 -8.41 -12.61
CA ALA A 171 3.54 -8.01 -13.75
C ALA A 171 3.93 -8.80 -15.00
N HIS A 172 2.95 -9.15 -15.87
CA HIS A 172 3.18 -9.95 -17.08
C HIS A 172 4.16 -9.32 -18.08
N PHE A 173 4.38 -8.02 -18.01
CA PHE A 173 5.33 -7.27 -18.84
C PHE A 173 6.63 -6.91 -18.12
N TYR A 174 6.83 -7.41 -16.89
CA TYR A 174 8.06 -7.22 -16.15
C TYR A 174 9.17 -8.14 -16.66
N SER A 175 10.38 -7.61 -16.79
CA SER A 175 11.60 -8.40 -16.93
C SER A 175 12.82 -7.61 -16.46
N ASP A 176 13.75 -8.26 -15.77
CA ASP A 176 15.01 -7.65 -15.36
C ASP A 176 15.93 -7.38 -16.57
N LEU A 177 15.90 -8.25 -17.60
CA LEU A 177 16.66 -8.10 -18.85
C LEU A 177 15.84 -8.63 -20.02
N PHE A 178 15.51 -7.79 -20.99
CA PHE A 178 14.82 -8.16 -22.21
C PHE A 178 15.77 -8.76 -23.25
N SER A 179 15.30 -9.68 -24.08
CA SER A 179 16.13 -10.38 -25.06
C SER A 179 16.65 -9.49 -26.19
N ARG A 180 15.99 -8.38 -26.48
CA ARG A 180 16.35 -7.38 -27.50
C ARG A 180 15.55 -6.11 -27.28
N SER A 181 15.90 -5.02 -27.99
CA SER A 181 15.07 -3.82 -28.06
C SER A 181 13.68 -4.16 -28.61
N GLU A 182 12.64 -3.52 -28.05
CA GLU A 182 11.23 -3.70 -28.44
C GLU A 182 10.81 -5.18 -28.47
N ALA A 183 11.29 -5.98 -27.50
CA ALA A 183 11.00 -7.41 -27.42
C ALA A 183 9.51 -7.69 -27.22
N THR A 184 8.80 -6.77 -26.53
CA THR A 184 7.38 -6.86 -26.19
C THR A 184 6.69 -5.52 -26.39
N ASN A 185 5.34 -5.54 -26.55
CA ASN A 185 4.55 -4.33 -26.71
C ASN A 185 4.56 -3.46 -25.44
N PHE A 186 4.57 -4.09 -24.26
CA PHE A 186 4.72 -3.44 -22.97
C PHE A 186 5.95 -4.00 -22.27
N ARG A 187 6.63 -3.17 -21.48
CA ARG A 187 7.87 -3.54 -20.81
C ARG A 187 8.11 -2.66 -19.59
N GLY A 188 8.45 -3.27 -18.50
CA GLY A 188 8.76 -2.61 -17.23
C GLY A 188 9.87 -3.33 -16.51
N ARG A 189 10.69 -2.57 -15.78
CA ARG A 189 11.76 -3.07 -14.93
C ARG A 189 11.69 -2.46 -13.53
N ASP A 190 10.58 -1.80 -13.19
CA ASP A 190 10.38 -1.32 -11.84
C ASP A 190 10.38 -2.51 -10.87
N LYS A 191 11.24 -2.45 -9.83
CA LYS A 191 11.33 -3.50 -8.81
C LYS A 191 10.01 -3.76 -8.11
N GLU A 192 9.11 -2.77 -8.04
CA GLU A 192 7.78 -2.90 -7.45
C GLU A 192 6.80 -3.71 -8.33
N LEU A 193 7.14 -3.90 -9.62
CA LEU A 193 6.42 -4.77 -10.54
C LEU A 193 7.00 -6.20 -10.58
N SER A 194 8.12 -6.46 -9.89
CA SER A 194 8.72 -7.79 -9.79
C SER A 194 7.99 -8.67 -8.78
N PRO A 195 8.18 -9.99 -8.83
CA PRO A 195 7.84 -10.85 -7.71
C PRO A 195 8.65 -10.41 -6.49
N LEU A 196 7.98 -10.27 -5.36
CA LEU A 196 8.65 -9.87 -4.13
C LEU A 196 7.97 -10.43 -2.88
N GLN A 197 8.75 -10.56 -1.82
CA GLN A 197 8.28 -10.89 -0.48
C GLN A 197 8.72 -9.81 0.49
N SER A 198 7.89 -9.51 1.49
CA SER A 198 8.29 -8.60 2.54
C SER A 198 7.80 -8.98 3.93
N TYR A 199 8.62 -8.67 4.92
CA TYR A 199 8.35 -8.87 6.34
C TYR A 199 8.43 -7.53 7.06
N THR A 200 7.40 -7.22 7.83
CA THR A 200 7.39 -6.02 8.67
C THR A 200 7.21 -6.42 10.13
N PHE A 201 8.06 -5.88 10.99
CA PHE A 201 7.95 -5.97 12.45
C PHE A 201 7.74 -4.58 13.00
N LYS A 202 6.70 -4.41 13.82
CA LYS A 202 6.42 -3.15 14.51
C LYS A 202 6.31 -3.39 16.00
N LEU A 203 6.99 -2.55 16.79
CA LEU A 203 6.79 -2.40 18.22
C LEU A 203 6.41 -0.95 18.50
N GLN A 204 5.39 -0.76 19.32
CA GLN A 204 4.90 0.57 19.70
C GLN A 204 4.57 0.59 21.19
N ALA A 205 4.96 1.67 21.85
CA ALA A 205 4.54 2.01 23.20
C ALA A 205 3.86 3.39 23.17
N ALA A 206 2.68 3.49 23.73
CA ALA A 206 1.93 4.73 23.90
C ALA A 206 1.68 4.96 25.38
N TYR A 207 1.97 6.17 25.87
CA TYR A 207 1.70 6.62 27.24
C TYR A 207 0.65 7.70 27.22
N GLU A 208 -0.44 7.51 27.94
CA GLU A 208 -1.50 8.51 28.15
C GLU A 208 -1.32 9.15 29.52
N PHE A 209 -1.29 10.48 29.58
CA PHE A 209 -1.12 11.25 30.80
C PHE A 209 -2.22 12.30 30.95
N LEU A 210 -2.47 12.73 32.20
CA LEU A 210 -3.54 13.66 32.53
C LEU A 210 -4.95 13.16 32.17
N SER A 211 -5.21 11.84 32.29
CA SER A 211 -6.54 11.29 32.11
C SER A 211 -7.28 11.24 33.46
N ASP A 212 -8.41 11.93 33.56
CA ASP A 212 -9.49 11.85 34.56
C ASP A 212 -9.19 12.09 36.07
N ASP A 213 -7.95 12.26 36.53
CA ASP A 213 -7.64 12.38 37.95
C ASP A 213 -7.64 13.83 38.48
N GLY A 214 -8.21 14.77 37.75
CA GLY A 214 -8.40 16.16 38.22
C GLY A 214 -7.12 16.99 38.34
N ASN A 215 -6.00 16.51 37.84
CA ASN A 215 -4.69 17.17 37.83
C ASN A 215 -4.45 17.87 36.50
N ASP A 216 -5.33 18.82 36.17
CA ASP A 216 -5.23 19.59 34.90
C ASP A 216 -3.99 20.51 34.94
N TRP A 217 -3.16 20.44 33.93
CA TRP A 217 -2.07 21.41 33.69
C TRP A 217 -2.64 22.64 32.96
N GLY A 218 -3.56 23.37 33.61
CA GLY A 218 -4.19 24.55 33.04
C GLY A 218 -4.99 24.27 31.76
N PHE A 219 -4.40 24.51 30.57
CA PHE A 219 -5.05 24.27 29.26
C PHE A 219 -4.94 22.81 28.79
N LEU A 220 -4.06 21.99 29.38
CA LEU A 220 -3.81 20.61 28.97
C LEU A 220 -4.57 19.65 29.87
N LYS A 221 -5.65 19.07 29.37
CA LYS A 221 -6.52 18.11 30.10
C LYS A 221 -6.15 16.65 29.86
N ARG A 222 -5.62 16.35 28.67
CA ARG A 222 -5.22 15.01 28.25
C ARG A 222 -4.09 15.07 27.23
N GLY A 223 -3.11 14.17 27.36
CA GLY A 223 -2.01 14.05 26.41
C GLY A 223 -1.67 12.59 26.16
N LYS A 224 -1.11 12.34 24.98
CA LYS A 224 -0.61 11.02 24.56
C LYS A 224 0.74 11.17 23.88
N VAL A 225 1.72 10.40 24.35
CA VAL A 225 3.02 10.25 23.69
C VAL A 225 3.13 8.84 23.13
N THR A 226 3.56 8.73 21.88
CA THR A 226 3.73 7.44 21.21
C THR A 226 5.13 7.33 20.63
N ALA A 227 5.82 6.23 20.95
CA ALA A 227 7.08 5.84 20.34
C ALA A 227 6.87 4.53 19.57
N SER A 228 7.45 4.42 18.38
CA SER A 228 7.38 3.19 17.59
C SER A 228 8.66 2.92 16.82
N ILE A 229 8.98 1.63 16.68
CA ILE A 229 10.06 1.12 15.83
C ILE A 229 9.40 0.22 14.79
N ASN A 230 9.72 0.45 13.52
CA ASN A 230 9.27 -0.37 12.40
C ASN A 230 10.52 -0.88 11.66
N MET A 231 10.58 -2.18 11.43
CA MET A 231 11.62 -2.84 10.63
C MET A 231 10.93 -3.47 9.43
N LEU A 232 11.36 -3.08 8.23
CA LEU A 232 10.89 -3.62 6.96
C LEU A 232 12.07 -4.34 6.29
N HIS A 233 11.85 -5.58 5.88
CA HIS A 233 12.73 -6.32 4.99
C HIS A 233 11.95 -6.66 3.73
N VAL A 234 12.54 -6.37 2.56
CA VAL A 234 11.96 -6.67 1.25
C VAL A 234 12.97 -7.49 0.47
N ASP A 235 12.51 -8.60 -0.07
CA ASP A 235 13.27 -9.47 -0.97
C ASP A 235 12.61 -9.44 -2.36
N TYR A 236 13.40 -9.06 -3.37
CA TYR A 236 12.97 -8.98 -4.76
C TYR A 236 13.54 -10.16 -5.52
N ASP A 237 12.71 -11.15 -5.86
CA ASP A 237 13.16 -12.44 -6.38
C ASP A 237 13.82 -12.33 -7.76
N GLU A 238 13.37 -11.42 -8.62
CA GLU A 238 13.82 -11.32 -10.02
C GLU A 238 14.40 -9.94 -10.37
N PHE A 239 14.81 -9.15 -9.40
CA PHE A 239 15.41 -7.83 -9.65
C PHE A 239 16.92 -7.84 -9.34
N SER A 240 17.74 -7.47 -10.32
CA SER A 240 19.19 -7.30 -10.15
C SER A 240 19.54 -5.83 -9.97
N ASP A 241 20.05 -5.47 -8.79
CA ASP A 241 20.61 -4.16 -8.55
C ASP A 241 22.04 -4.07 -9.11
N LEU A 242 22.20 -3.31 -10.20
CA LEU A 242 23.50 -3.13 -10.86
C LEU A 242 24.40 -2.11 -10.15
N THR A 243 23.88 -1.30 -9.23
CA THR A 243 24.70 -0.33 -8.49
C THR A 243 25.73 -1.02 -7.60
N ALA A 244 25.46 -2.25 -7.17
CA ALA A 244 26.40 -3.09 -6.44
C ALA A 244 27.52 -3.71 -7.29
N LEU A 245 27.42 -3.63 -8.63
CA LEU A 245 28.38 -4.22 -9.58
C LEU A 245 29.32 -3.19 -10.24
N GLN A 246 29.16 -1.90 -9.93
CA GLN A 246 30.14 -0.89 -10.38
C GLN A 246 31.32 -0.88 -9.41
N PRO A 247 32.55 -1.12 -9.89
CA PRO A 247 33.77 -1.09 -9.08
C PRO A 247 34.10 0.31 -8.56
#